data_aa64de46a1f4cb0d46282c3b99dae269
#
_entry.id   aa64de46a1f4cb0d46282c3b99dae269
#
_cell.length_a   1.000
_cell.length_b   1.000
_cell.length_c   1.000
_cell.angle_alpha   90.00
_cell.angle_beta   90.00
_cell.angle_gamma   90.00
#
_symmetry.space_group_name_H-M   'P 1'
#
loop_
_entity.id
_entity.type
_entity.pdbx_description
1 polymer ?
#
loop_
_entity_poly.entity_id
_entity_poly.type
_entity_poly.pdbx_seq_one_letter_code
_entity_poly.pdbx_strand_id
1 'polypeptide(L)'
;MEVKNQVTPDMQVAMDFFSQAEDGPFVMLNLLKFKEKAENDSDSGSSGREAYQRYGQVASQCIQKVGGRMIFTGAVTGLLLGEIEENWDMVALVEYPSLEAFRNMTALPEFVEASKHRSAGLAGQLNIKIKPTSPVR
;
A
#
# COMPACT_ATOMS: atom_id res chain seq x y z
N MET A 1 -21.43 9.41 1.77
CA MET A 1 -20.40 8.39 1.86
C MET A 1 -19.22 8.94 2.64
N GLU A 2 -18.82 8.28 3.68
CA GLU A 2 -17.66 8.68 4.47
C GLU A 2 -16.46 7.83 4.07
N VAL A 3 -15.28 8.47 4.06
CA VAL A 3 -14.00 7.79 3.82
C VAL A 3 -13.13 7.96 5.05
N LYS A 4 -12.63 6.85 5.59
CA LYS A 4 -11.74 6.85 6.75
C LYS A 4 -10.43 6.15 6.36
N ASN A 5 -9.33 6.87 6.40
CA ASN A 5 -8.03 6.26 6.10
C ASN A 5 -7.44 5.64 7.36
N GLN A 6 -6.59 4.62 7.16
CA GLN A 6 -5.91 3.90 8.23
C GLN A 6 -4.52 3.49 7.76
N VAL A 7 -3.61 3.28 8.68
CA VAL A 7 -2.25 2.78 8.37
C VAL A 7 -2.16 1.28 8.60
N THR A 8 -2.96 0.76 9.52
CA THR A 8 -3.03 -0.68 9.80
C THR A 8 -4.50 -1.11 9.72
N PRO A 9 -4.82 -2.21 9.02
CA PRO A 9 -6.21 -2.66 8.93
C PRO A 9 -6.71 -3.18 10.27
N ASP A 10 -8.00 -3.04 10.52
CA ASP A 10 -8.67 -3.69 11.63
C ASP A 10 -8.56 -5.21 11.44
N MET A 11 -8.41 -5.95 12.54
CA MET A 11 -8.22 -7.39 12.49
C MET A 11 -9.35 -8.10 11.75
N GLN A 12 -10.60 -7.72 12.01
CA GLN A 12 -11.76 -8.34 11.35
C GLN A 12 -11.78 -8.06 9.85
N VAL A 13 -11.44 -6.82 9.46
CA VAL A 13 -11.36 -6.46 8.03
C VAL A 13 -10.28 -7.28 7.34
N ALA A 14 -9.12 -7.43 7.97
CA ALA A 14 -8.03 -8.23 7.41
C ALA A 14 -8.42 -9.71 7.30
N MET A 15 -9.06 -10.27 8.31
CA MET A 15 -9.53 -11.66 8.28
C MET A 15 -10.53 -11.88 7.14
N ASP A 16 -11.50 -10.99 6.99
CA ASP A 16 -12.50 -11.09 5.93
C ASP A 16 -11.86 -10.96 4.55
N PHE A 17 -10.91 -10.03 4.40
CA PHE A 17 -10.21 -9.82 3.14
C PHE A 17 -9.46 -11.10 2.72
N PHE A 18 -8.67 -11.70 3.61
CA PHE A 18 -7.88 -12.89 3.30
C PHE A 18 -8.70 -14.17 3.26
N SER A 19 -9.97 -14.13 3.68
CA SER A 19 -10.90 -15.27 3.61
C SER A 19 -11.71 -15.28 2.32
N GLN A 20 -11.56 -14.30 1.44
CA GLN A 20 -12.23 -14.29 0.15
C GLN A 20 -11.83 -15.51 -0.67
N ALA A 21 -12.76 -15.97 -1.53
CA ALA A 21 -12.44 -17.02 -2.49
C ALA A 21 -11.37 -16.52 -3.47
N GLU A 22 -10.45 -17.40 -3.82
CA GLU A 22 -9.42 -17.06 -4.82
C GLU A 22 -10.07 -16.84 -6.18
N ASP A 23 -9.85 -15.66 -6.76
CA ASP A 23 -10.46 -15.28 -8.04
C ASP A 23 -9.42 -14.84 -9.09
N GLY A 24 -8.14 -15.16 -8.88
CA GLY A 24 -7.06 -14.90 -9.81
C GLY A 24 -6.42 -13.54 -9.66
N PRO A 25 -5.80 -13.00 -10.73
CA PRO A 25 -5.07 -11.74 -10.66
C PRO A 25 -5.94 -10.56 -10.28
N PHE A 26 -5.35 -9.64 -9.51
CA PHE A 26 -6.00 -8.40 -9.12
C PHE A 26 -4.96 -7.28 -9.00
N VAL A 27 -5.45 -6.04 -8.95
CA VAL A 27 -4.63 -4.86 -8.74
C VAL A 27 -4.98 -4.26 -7.38
N MET A 28 -3.94 -3.97 -6.59
CA MET A 28 -4.12 -3.23 -5.36
C MET A 28 -3.88 -1.75 -5.62
N LEU A 29 -4.89 -0.93 -5.38
CA LEU A 29 -4.78 0.51 -5.45
C LEU A 29 -4.38 1.02 -4.07
N ASN A 30 -3.28 1.76 -4.01
CA ASN A 30 -2.79 2.39 -2.79
C ASN A 30 -2.86 3.90 -2.95
N LEU A 31 -3.64 4.55 -2.10
CA LEU A 31 -3.59 6.00 -1.91
C LEU A 31 -2.82 6.27 -0.64
N LEU A 32 -1.80 7.13 -0.72
CA LEU A 32 -0.83 7.33 0.35
C LEU A 32 -0.77 8.79 0.77
N LYS A 33 -0.75 9.01 2.08
CA LYS A 33 -0.48 10.30 2.71
C LYS A 33 0.73 10.17 3.61
N PHE A 34 1.76 10.97 3.37
CA PHE A 34 3.00 10.90 4.15
C PHE A 34 2.94 11.83 5.36
N LYS A 35 3.57 11.38 6.46
CA LYS A 35 3.90 12.26 7.57
C LYS A 35 4.98 13.23 7.14
N GLU A 36 5.00 14.41 7.74
CA GLU A 36 6.08 15.35 7.50
C GLU A 36 7.40 14.79 8.02
N LYS A 37 7.38 14.24 9.24
CA LYS A 37 8.53 13.58 9.87
C LYS A 37 8.18 12.15 10.24
N ALA A 38 9.11 11.24 9.97
CA ALA A 38 8.95 9.83 10.34
C ALA A 38 8.96 9.68 11.88
N GLU A 39 8.14 8.74 12.36
CA GLU A 39 7.88 8.56 13.80
C GLU A 39 8.34 7.20 14.32
N ASN A 40 9.64 6.89 14.18
CA ASN A 40 10.25 5.79 14.91
C ASN A 40 11.76 6.03 15.03
N ASP A 41 12.44 5.23 15.87
CA ASP A 41 13.87 5.40 16.13
C ASP A 41 14.72 5.09 14.88
N SER A 42 14.31 4.09 14.08
CA SER A 42 15.03 3.67 12.89
C SER A 42 15.02 4.74 11.79
N ASP A 43 13.98 5.57 11.75
CA ASP A 43 13.80 6.59 10.73
C ASP A 43 13.95 8.02 11.30
N SER A 44 14.53 8.14 12.50
CA SER A 44 14.75 9.42 13.15
C SER A 44 15.55 10.36 12.24
N GLY A 45 15.09 11.61 12.11
CA GLY A 45 15.70 12.59 11.23
C GLY A 45 15.28 12.51 9.76
N SER A 46 14.46 11.51 9.39
CA SER A 46 13.93 11.37 8.04
C SER A 46 12.54 11.97 7.92
N SER A 47 12.17 12.35 6.69
CA SER A 47 10.78 12.67 6.37
C SER A 47 9.94 11.40 6.29
N GLY A 48 8.60 11.56 6.35
CA GLY A 48 7.70 10.43 6.15
C GLY A 48 7.88 9.82 4.76
N ARG A 49 8.08 10.64 3.75
CA ARG A 49 8.35 10.17 2.37
C ARG A 49 9.63 9.34 2.30
N GLU A 50 10.70 9.78 2.94
CA GLU A 50 11.97 9.03 2.97
C GLU A 50 11.81 7.68 3.67
N ALA A 51 11.11 7.63 4.79
CA ALA A 51 10.83 6.37 5.48
C ALA A 51 10.03 5.43 4.58
N TYR A 52 9.00 5.95 3.91
CA TYR A 52 8.20 5.14 2.99
C TYR A 52 9.04 4.63 1.80
N GLN A 53 9.99 5.41 1.31
CA GLN A 53 10.89 4.99 0.25
C GLN A 53 11.73 3.78 0.68
N ARG A 54 12.19 3.73 1.93
CA ARG A 54 12.91 2.56 2.46
C ARG A 54 12.02 1.33 2.45
N TYR A 55 10.79 1.47 2.89
CA TYR A 55 9.80 0.41 2.80
C TYR A 55 9.61 -0.03 1.34
N GLY A 56 9.44 0.94 0.44
CA GLY A 56 9.18 0.68 -0.99
C GLY A 56 10.26 -0.12 -1.68
N GLN A 57 11.54 0.10 -1.32
CA GLN A 57 12.64 -0.66 -1.89
C GLN A 57 12.55 -2.15 -1.54
N VAL A 58 12.22 -2.47 -0.29
CA VAL A 58 12.07 -3.85 0.15
C VAL A 58 10.77 -4.43 -0.41
N ALA A 59 9.68 -3.68 -0.32
CA ALA A 59 8.37 -4.13 -0.82
C ALA A 59 8.41 -4.47 -2.31
N SER A 60 9.13 -3.69 -3.11
CA SER A 60 9.28 -3.95 -4.54
C SER A 60 9.92 -5.32 -4.80
N GLN A 61 10.94 -5.67 -4.03
CA GLN A 61 11.58 -6.99 -4.13
C GLN A 61 10.65 -8.11 -3.69
N CYS A 62 9.90 -7.89 -2.62
CA CYS A 62 8.94 -8.87 -2.12
C CYS A 62 7.79 -9.11 -3.10
N ILE A 63 7.31 -8.05 -3.75
CA ILE A 63 6.29 -8.14 -4.80
C ILE A 63 6.79 -9.05 -5.93
N GLN A 64 8.03 -8.85 -6.38
CA GLN A 64 8.61 -9.68 -7.44
C GLN A 64 8.75 -11.14 -7.02
N LYS A 65 9.12 -11.40 -5.78
CA LYS A 65 9.29 -12.76 -5.25
C LYS A 65 8.01 -13.60 -5.34
N VAL A 66 6.85 -12.95 -5.24
CA VAL A 66 5.55 -13.66 -5.30
C VAL A 66 4.89 -13.57 -6.68
N GLY A 67 5.64 -13.09 -7.69
CA GLY A 67 5.14 -13.00 -9.06
C GLY A 67 4.30 -11.77 -9.37
N GLY A 68 4.30 -10.80 -8.46
CA GLY A 68 3.62 -9.52 -8.69
C GLY A 68 4.50 -8.51 -9.40
N ARG A 69 3.94 -7.35 -9.70
CA ARG A 69 4.68 -6.25 -10.31
C ARG A 69 4.05 -4.90 -9.98
N MET A 70 4.90 -3.89 -9.85
CA MET A 70 4.47 -2.51 -9.75
C MET A 70 4.09 -2.03 -11.14
N ILE A 71 2.83 -1.67 -11.37
CA ILE A 71 2.38 -1.25 -12.71
C ILE A 71 2.30 0.25 -12.88
N PHE A 72 2.23 1.01 -11.80
CA PHE A 72 2.17 2.47 -11.89
C PHE A 72 2.43 3.08 -10.52
N THR A 73 3.17 4.19 -10.50
CA THR A 73 3.24 5.12 -9.37
C THR A 73 3.10 6.53 -9.88
N GLY A 74 2.49 7.40 -9.08
CA GLY A 74 2.34 8.80 -9.47
C GLY A 74 2.09 9.70 -8.28
N ALA A 75 2.53 10.95 -8.41
CA ALA A 75 2.22 12.00 -7.44
C ALA A 75 0.82 12.53 -7.69
N VAL A 76 0.05 12.72 -6.63
CA VAL A 76 -1.25 13.37 -6.72
C VAL A 76 -1.02 14.88 -6.77
N THR A 77 -1.53 15.54 -7.82
CA THR A 77 -1.28 16.97 -8.05
C THR A 77 -2.56 17.81 -8.05
N GLY A 78 -3.73 17.21 -7.96
CA GLY A 78 -4.97 17.98 -7.93
C GLY A 78 -6.19 17.12 -7.70
N LEU A 79 -7.26 17.79 -7.29
CA LEU A 79 -8.58 17.18 -7.07
C LEU A 79 -9.59 17.99 -7.89
N LEU A 80 -10.24 17.34 -8.86
CA LEU A 80 -11.22 18.00 -9.70
C LEU A 80 -12.63 17.88 -9.13
N LEU A 81 -12.94 16.76 -8.52
CA LEU A 81 -14.30 16.43 -8.06
C LEU A 81 -14.26 15.79 -6.68
N GLY A 82 -15.12 16.24 -5.80
CA GLY A 82 -15.20 15.76 -4.44
C GLY A 82 -14.47 16.64 -3.45
N GLU A 83 -14.54 16.30 -2.18
CA GLU A 83 -13.88 17.02 -1.10
C GLU A 83 -13.21 16.04 -0.15
N ILE A 84 -11.99 16.37 0.28
CA ILE A 84 -11.22 15.64 1.28
C ILE A 84 -10.53 16.66 2.18
N GLU A 85 -10.25 16.28 3.44
CA GLU A 85 -9.60 17.18 4.40
C GLU A 85 -8.21 17.60 3.92
N GLU A 86 -7.45 16.64 3.39
CA GLU A 86 -6.12 16.87 2.85
C GLU A 86 -5.98 16.05 1.56
N ASN A 87 -5.23 16.57 0.60
CA ASN A 87 -4.95 15.84 -0.62
C ASN A 87 -4.05 14.64 -0.32
N TRP A 88 -4.31 13.54 -1.02
CA TRP A 88 -3.39 12.41 -1.05
C TRP A 88 -2.08 12.85 -1.72
N ASP A 89 -0.98 12.19 -1.35
CA ASP A 89 0.34 12.54 -1.88
C ASP A 89 0.73 11.68 -3.09
N MET A 90 0.37 10.40 -3.06
CA MET A 90 0.87 9.43 -4.04
C MET A 90 -0.14 8.32 -4.29
N VAL A 91 -0.14 7.82 -5.51
CA VAL A 91 -0.84 6.58 -5.91
C VAL A 91 0.19 5.54 -6.29
N ALA A 92 -0.04 4.30 -5.87
CA ALA A 92 0.72 3.15 -6.33
C ALA A 92 -0.25 2.02 -6.70
N LEU A 93 -0.08 1.45 -7.89
CA LEU A 93 -0.86 0.33 -8.38
C LEU A 93 0.05 -0.88 -8.48
N VAL A 94 -0.32 -1.96 -7.78
CA VAL A 94 0.46 -3.20 -7.76
C VAL A 94 -0.42 -4.35 -8.20
N GLU A 95 0.05 -5.11 -9.18
CA GLU A 95 -0.63 -6.32 -9.63
C GLU A 95 -0.08 -7.53 -8.88
N TYR A 96 -0.99 -8.37 -8.40
CA TYR A 96 -0.66 -9.68 -7.80
C TYR A 96 -1.34 -10.79 -8.60
N PRO A 97 -0.67 -11.95 -8.78
CA PRO A 97 -1.28 -13.04 -9.53
C PRO A 97 -2.44 -13.72 -8.80
N SER A 98 -2.49 -13.60 -7.47
CA SER A 98 -3.52 -14.25 -6.66
C SER A 98 -3.55 -13.65 -5.26
N LEU A 99 -4.65 -13.88 -4.57
CA LEU A 99 -4.78 -13.50 -3.15
C LEU A 99 -3.76 -14.26 -2.29
N GLU A 100 -3.50 -15.53 -2.62
CA GLU A 100 -2.49 -16.35 -1.94
C GLU A 100 -1.09 -15.71 -2.08
N ALA A 101 -0.73 -15.26 -3.29
CA ALA A 101 0.54 -14.59 -3.51
C ALA A 101 0.68 -13.34 -2.63
N PHE A 102 -0.35 -12.53 -2.54
CA PHE A 102 -0.37 -11.35 -1.69
C PHE A 102 -0.20 -11.73 -0.23
N ARG A 103 -0.95 -12.73 0.24
CA ARG A 103 -0.83 -13.24 1.62
C ARG A 103 0.60 -13.70 1.90
N ASN A 104 1.18 -14.48 0.99
CA ASN A 104 2.55 -14.98 1.14
C ASN A 104 3.57 -13.84 1.23
N MET A 105 3.39 -12.80 0.42
CA MET A 105 4.25 -11.62 0.48
C MET A 105 4.22 -10.96 1.85
N THR A 106 3.03 -10.76 2.40
CA THR A 106 2.88 -10.10 3.72
C THR A 106 3.46 -10.90 4.87
N ALA A 107 3.73 -12.19 4.65
CA ALA A 107 4.34 -13.07 5.64
C ALA A 107 5.86 -13.20 5.49
N LEU A 108 6.45 -12.66 4.44
CA LEU A 108 7.91 -12.69 4.25
C LEU A 108 8.59 -11.93 5.39
N PRO A 109 9.63 -12.49 6.03
CA PRO A 109 10.32 -11.81 7.13
C PRO A 109 10.84 -10.43 6.76
N GLU A 110 11.40 -10.27 5.57
CA GLU A 110 11.90 -8.97 5.09
C GLU A 110 10.77 -7.97 4.89
N PHE A 111 9.59 -8.41 4.46
CA PHE A 111 8.43 -7.54 4.33
C PHE A 111 7.93 -7.06 5.70
N VAL A 112 7.82 -8.00 6.65
CA VAL A 112 7.40 -7.69 8.04
C VAL A 112 8.36 -6.68 8.66
N GLU A 113 9.66 -6.90 8.51
CA GLU A 113 10.68 -5.99 9.06
C GLU A 113 10.59 -4.60 8.41
N ALA A 114 10.41 -4.53 7.09
CA ALA A 114 10.32 -3.26 6.37
C ALA A 114 9.04 -2.49 6.70
N SER A 115 7.99 -3.16 7.17
CA SER A 115 6.70 -2.53 7.47
C SER A 115 6.80 -1.45 8.56
N LYS A 116 7.82 -1.47 9.38
CA LYS A 116 8.07 -0.41 10.36
C LYS A 116 8.33 0.94 9.69
N HIS A 117 9.00 0.94 8.53
CA HIS A 117 9.26 2.16 7.75
C HIS A 117 7.97 2.69 7.12
N ARG A 118 7.09 1.79 6.68
CA ARG A 118 5.77 2.19 6.17
C ARG A 118 4.95 2.87 7.26
N SER A 119 4.84 2.25 8.41
CA SER A 119 4.08 2.80 9.54
C SER A 119 4.68 4.11 10.06
N ALA A 120 6.01 4.22 10.06
CA ALA A 120 6.70 5.44 10.48
C ALA A 120 6.43 6.61 9.53
N GLY A 121 6.28 6.32 8.22
CA GLY A 121 6.19 7.34 7.19
C GLY A 121 4.79 7.75 6.78
N LEU A 122 3.78 6.93 7.06
CA LEU A 122 2.41 7.19 6.59
C LEU A 122 1.53 7.85 7.63
N ALA A 123 0.89 8.96 7.24
CA ALA A 123 -0.18 9.58 8.00
C ALA A 123 -1.53 8.94 7.68
N GLY A 124 -1.66 8.31 6.52
CA GLY A 124 -2.88 7.61 6.12
C GLY A 124 -2.71 6.82 4.85
N GLN A 125 -3.61 5.87 4.64
CA GLN A 125 -3.61 5.04 3.46
C GLN A 125 -5.03 4.52 3.19
N LEU A 126 -5.36 4.37 1.91
CA LEU A 126 -6.43 3.51 1.45
C LEU A 126 -5.81 2.41 0.60
N ASN A 127 -6.28 1.19 0.80
CA ASN A 127 -5.76 0.02 0.11
C ASN A 127 -6.96 -0.76 -0.44
N ILE A 128 -7.16 -0.68 -1.76
CA ILE A 128 -8.38 -1.16 -2.41
C ILE A 128 -8.04 -2.24 -3.42
N LYS A 129 -8.66 -3.42 -3.26
CA LYS A 129 -8.52 -4.51 -4.20
C LYS A 129 -9.41 -4.25 -5.42
N ILE A 130 -8.82 -4.32 -6.61
CA ILE A 130 -9.52 -4.07 -7.87
C ILE A 130 -9.39 -5.30 -8.76
N LYS A 131 -10.52 -5.80 -9.27
CA LYS A 131 -10.53 -6.83 -10.30
C LYS A 131 -10.55 -6.11 -11.65
N PRO A 132 -9.52 -6.28 -12.50
CA PRO A 132 -9.48 -5.62 -13.80
C PRO A 132 -10.68 -6.01 -14.68
N THR A 133 -11.28 -5.03 -15.34
CA THR A 133 -12.35 -5.23 -16.31
C THR A 133 -11.83 -5.16 -17.75
N SER A 134 -10.53 -4.83 -17.90
CA SER A 134 -9.79 -4.85 -19.16
C SER A 134 -8.37 -5.32 -18.88
N PRO A 135 -7.62 -5.79 -19.91
CA PRO A 135 -6.24 -6.24 -19.66
C PRO A 135 -5.36 -5.17 -19.08
N VAL A 136 -4.52 -5.56 -18.10
CA VAL A 136 -3.47 -4.69 -17.54
C VAL A 136 -2.29 -4.68 -18.51
N ARG A 137 -1.78 -3.49 -18.81
CA ARG A 137 -0.67 -3.31 -19.77
C ARG A 137 0.64 -2.95 -19.09
#